data_2b385284afe6bfb406e414eaac754b7f
#
_entry.id   2b385284afe6bfb406e414eaac754b7f
#
_cell.length_a   1.000
_cell.length_b   1.000
_cell.length_c   1.000
_cell.angle_alpha   90.00
_cell.angle_beta   90.00
_cell.angle_gamma   90.00
#
_symmetry.space_group_name_H-M   'P 1'
#
loop_
_entity.id
_entity.type
_entity.pdbx_description
1 polymer ?
#
loop_
_entity_poly.entity_id
_entity_poly.type
_entity_poly.pdbx_seq_one_letter_code
_entity_poly.pdbx_strand_id
1 'polypeptide(L)'
;MGCAAGWSCWKEDDLSRSGLPPCDAAVNLAGENVLNPLRRWDDAFRRVVVASRVETTKTLARAIAEAERLPCSWVLVTGVGYYRPSPMAEYTEESPGGDFNFFSRLLSAWEAAAKIPGDSTRQAVVRSGVVLGKGGGAISQMLWPFRLGLGGAVGSGLQPFPWIHIRDLAGVVCHALETEGVRGVLNGVSPASSGTSNADFAQELGSALGHPTLLPLPSWAVRDVFGAERAVMLLEGQRVAPKCTLESGYCFVYPNLPSALQDIVS
;
A
#
# COMPACT_ATOMS: atom_id res chain seq x y z
N MET A 1 0.76 -30.62 -16.52
CA MET A 1 0.74 -29.70 -17.67
C MET A 1 1.01 -28.31 -17.08
N GLY A 2 2.23 -27.77 -17.28
CA GLY A 2 2.59 -26.46 -16.75
C GLY A 2 1.89 -25.37 -17.56
N CYS A 3 0.97 -24.64 -16.96
CA CYS A 3 0.48 -23.39 -17.52
C CYS A 3 1.64 -22.40 -17.54
N ALA A 4 1.99 -21.90 -18.71
CA ALA A 4 2.87 -20.73 -18.81
C ALA A 4 2.13 -19.59 -18.13
N ALA A 5 2.66 -19.10 -16.98
CA ALA A 5 2.07 -17.99 -16.26
C ALA A 5 2.18 -16.73 -17.11
N GLY A 6 1.09 -16.34 -17.74
CA GLY A 6 0.96 -15.08 -18.47
C GLY A 6 0.29 -14.03 -17.60
N TRP A 7 0.82 -12.81 -17.56
CA TRP A 7 0.18 -11.65 -16.96
C TRP A 7 -0.45 -10.79 -18.04
N SER A 8 -1.70 -10.38 -17.86
CA SER A 8 -2.37 -9.39 -18.70
C SER A 8 -2.91 -8.25 -17.85
N CYS A 9 -2.88 -7.04 -18.42
CA CYS A 9 -3.45 -5.85 -17.79
C CYS A 9 -4.67 -5.41 -18.61
N TRP A 10 -5.73 -4.99 -17.94
CA TRP A 10 -6.94 -4.49 -18.60
C TRP A 10 -7.36 -3.14 -18.03
N LYS A 11 -8.20 -2.46 -18.81
CA LYS A 11 -8.83 -1.21 -18.42
C LYS A 11 -10.26 -1.48 -17.96
N GLU A 12 -10.80 -0.59 -17.13
CA GLU A 12 -12.17 -0.66 -16.64
C GLU A 12 -13.21 -0.73 -17.78
N ASP A 13 -12.98 0.02 -18.86
CA ASP A 13 -13.84 0.00 -20.06
C ASP A 13 -13.86 -1.36 -20.76
N ASP A 14 -12.74 -2.08 -20.75
CA ASP A 14 -12.65 -3.41 -21.37
C ASP A 14 -13.44 -4.43 -20.54
N LEU A 15 -13.32 -4.38 -19.21
CA LEU A 15 -14.11 -5.23 -18.31
C LEU A 15 -15.61 -4.96 -18.43
N SER A 16 -16.01 -3.70 -18.56
CA SER A 16 -17.42 -3.32 -18.69
C SER A 16 -18.03 -3.77 -20.01
N ARG A 17 -17.24 -3.88 -21.09
CA ARG A 17 -17.72 -4.27 -22.43
C ARG A 17 -17.64 -5.77 -22.69
N SER A 18 -16.58 -6.41 -22.24
CA SER A 18 -16.23 -7.77 -22.65
C SER A 18 -16.25 -8.78 -21.48
N GLY A 19 -16.52 -8.30 -20.24
CA GLY A 19 -16.43 -9.13 -19.05
C GLY A 19 -14.99 -9.48 -18.67
N LEU A 20 -14.84 -10.39 -17.70
CA LEU A 20 -13.53 -10.87 -17.27
C LEU A 20 -12.97 -11.86 -18.30
N PRO A 21 -11.77 -11.63 -18.85
CA PRO A 21 -11.13 -12.63 -19.69
C PRO A 21 -10.80 -13.89 -18.87
N PRO A 22 -10.71 -15.09 -19.48
CA PRO A 22 -10.36 -16.31 -18.78
C PRO A 22 -9.02 -16.13 -18.04
N CYS A 23 -9.04 -16.28 -16.72
CA CYS A 23 -7.86 -16.17 -15.87
C CYS A 23 -7.97 -17.10 -14.66
N ASP A 24 -6.85 -17.50 -14.11
CA ASP A 24 -6.78 -18.34 -12.90
C ASP A 24 -6.84 -17.51 -11.62
N ALA A 25 -6.41 -16.24 -11.70
CA ALA A 25 -6.39 -15.31 -10.57
C ALA A 25 -6.54 -13.87 -11.05
N ALA A 26 -7.03 -12.99 -10.16
CA ALA A 26 -7.14 -11.55 -10.40
C ALA A 26 -6.50 -10.74 -9.28
N VAL A 27 -5.85 -9.62 -9.64
CA VAL A 27 -5.25 -8.67 -8.68
C VAL A 27 -5.66 -7.25 -9.06
N ASN A 28 -6.08 -6.46 -8.08
CA ASN A 28 -6.30 -5.04 -8.26
C ASN A 28 -5.25 -4.21 -7.52
N LEU A 29 -4.46 -3.46 -8.28
CA LEU A 29 -3.47 -2.49 -7.81
C LEU A 29 -3.85 -1.06 -8.22
N ALA A 30 -5.04 -0.87 -8.81
CA ALA A 30 -5.45 0.40 -9.39
C ALA A 30 -5.69 1.48 -8.32
N GLY A 31 -5.26 2.69 -8.62
CA GLY A 31 -5.52 3.84 -7.77
C GLY A 31 -4.76 5.08 -8.22
N GLU A 32 -5.43 6.22 -8.28
CA GLU A 32 -4.82 7.53 -8.59
C GLU A 32 -3.79 7.93 -7.54
N ASN A 33 -2.70 8.59 -7.96
CA ASN A 33 -1.67 9.05 -7.04
C ASN A 33 -2.17 10.21 -6.16
N VAL A 34 -2.48 9.91 -4.91
CA VAL A 34 -3.00 10.88 -3.93
C VAL A 34 -2.00 11.97 -3.60
N LEU A 35 -0.71 11.63 -3.53
CA LEU A 35 0.37 12.55 -3.15
C LEU A 35 1.01 13.27 -4.34
N ASN A 36 0.32 13.35 -5.50
CA ASN A 36 0.78 14.15 -6.61
C ASN A 36 0.75 15.65 -6.25
N PRO A 37 1.90 16.34 -6.10
CA PRO A 37 1.97 17.74 -5.67
C PRO A 37 1.43 18.71 -6.73
N LEU A 38 1.36 18.29 -8.00
CA LEU A 38 0.85 19.09 -9.12
C LEU A 38 -0.69 19.08 -9.20
N ARG A 39 -1.37 18.22 -8.43
CA ARG A 39 -2.82 18.12 -8.38
C ARG A 39 -3.36 18.83 -7.15
N ARG A 40 -4.22 19.82 -7.37
CA ARG A 40 -4.91 20.50 -6.28
C ARG A 40 -5.85 19.51 -5.57
N TRP A 41 -5.89 19.59 -4.24
CA TRP A 41 -6.77 18.77 -3.42
C TRP A 41 -8.14 19.46 -3.28
N ASP A 42 -8.99 19.28 -4.26
CA ASP A 42 -10.36 19.77 -4.33
C ASP A 42 -11.36 18.62 -4.47
N ASP A 43 -12.64 18.94 -4.46
CA ASP A 43 -13.70 17.94 -4.55
C ASP A 43 -13.68 17.16 -5.87
N ALA A 44 -13.22 17.79 -6.96
CA ALA A 44 -13.08 17.09 -8.23
C ALA A 44 -12.00 16.00 -8.15
N PHE A 45 -10.84 16.33 -7.57
CA PHE A 45 -9.76 15.36 -7.43
C PHE A 45 -10.09 14.28 -6.38
N ARG A 46 -10.77 14.64 -5.27
CA ARG A 46 -11.28 13.63 -4.31
C ARG A 46 -12.18 12.61 -4.99
N ARG A 47 -13.11 13.06 -5.84
CA ARG A 47 -13.96 12.14 -6.63
C ARG A 47 -13.15 11.21 -7.52
N VAL A 48 -12.12 11.72 -8.20
CA VAL A 48 -11.21 10.90 -9.02
C VAL A 48 -10.50 9.86 -8.16
N VAL A 49 -9.99 10.25 -6.98
CA VAL A 49 -9.31 9.34 -6.05
C VAL A 49 -10.25 8.23 -5.55
N VAL A 50 -11.51 8.58 -5.24
CA VAL A 50 -12.53 7.59 -4.83
C VAL A 50 -12.89 6.68 -6.00
N ALA A 51 -13.23 7.23 -7.15
CA ALA A 51 -13.66 6.47 -8.32
C ALA A 51 -12.57 5.49 -8.80
N SER A 52 -11.32 5.94 -8.90
CA SER A 52 -10.18 5.10 -9.33
C SER A 52 -9.93 3.88 -8.42
N ARG A 53 -10.54 3.84 -7.25
CA ARG A 53 -10.44 2.73 -6.28
C ARG A 53 -11.75 1.99 -6.15
N VAL A 54 -12.79 2.68 -5.71
CA VAL A 54 -14.06 2.05 -5.34
C VAL A 54 -14.83 1.59 -6.57
N GLU A 55 -15.00 2.44 -7.58
CA GLU A 55 -15.78 2.08 -8.76
C GLU A 55 -15.04 1.05 -9.63
N THR A 56 -13.74 1.25 -9.85
CA THR A 56 -12.88 0.28 -10.55
C THR A 56 -12.92 -1.10 -9.86
N THR A 57 -12.87 -1.12 -8.52
CA THR A 57 -12.95 -2.38 -7.76
C THR A 57 -14.33 -3.03 -7.87
N LYS A 58 -15.42 -2.25 -7.79
CA LYS A 58 -16.78 -2.77 -7.99
C LYS A 58 -16.95 -3.39 -9.37
N THR A 59 -16.44 -2.72 -10.42
CA THR A 59 -16.50 -3.21 -11.79
C THR A 59 -15.78 -4.54 -11.92
N LEU A 60 -14.56 -4.66 -11.35
CA LEU A 60 -13.81 -5.90 -11.39
C LEU A 60 -14.45 -7.00 -10.54
N ALA A 61 -14.91 -6.70 -9.32
CA ALA A 61 -15.57 -7.66 -8.46
C ALA A 61 -16.85 -8.24 -9.12
N ARG A 62 -17.64 -7.37 -9.78
CA ARG A 62 -18.80 -7.80 -10.57
C ARG A 62 -18.39 -8.68 -11.75
N ALA A 63 -17.38 -8.27 -12.52
CA ALA A 63 -16.89 -9.05 -13.65
C ALA A 63 -16.37 -10.43 -13.23
N ILE A 64 -15.74 -10.53 -12.03
CA ILE A 64 -15.34 -11.83 -11.46
C ILE A 64 -16.58 -12.66 -11.10
N ALA A 65 -17.57 -12.07 -10.42
CA ALA A 65 -18.76 -12.78 -9.97
C ALA A 65 -19.62 -13.30 -11.14
N GLU A 66 -19.60 -12.59 -12.28
CA GLU A 66 -20.36 -12.91 -13.50
C GLU A 66 -19.56 -13.76 -14.50
N ALA A 67 -18.29 -14.08 -14.22
CA ALA A 67 -17.44 -14.82 -15.14
C ALA A 67 -17.94 -16.28 -15.34
N GLU A 68 -17.91 -16.76 -16.58
CA GLU A 68 -18.25 -18.16 -16.89
C GLU A 68 -17.33 -19.15 -16.17
N ARG A 69 -16.07 -18.80 -16.02
CA ARG A 69 -15.08 -19.52 -15.22
C ARG A 69 -14.53 -18.58 -14.14
N LEU A 70 -14.89 -18.86 -12.91
CA LEU A 70 -14.43 -18.08 -11.77
C LEU A 70 -12.92 -18.24 -11.55
N PRO A 71 -12.16 -17.16 -11.32
CA PRO A 71 -10.76 -17.26 -10.89
C PRO A 71 -10.68 -17.95 -9.52
N CYS A 72 -9.64 -18.75 -9.30
CA CYS A 72 -9.41 -19.43 -8.03
C CYS A 72 -9.12 -18.45 -6.88
N SER A 73 -8.52 -17.32 -7.19
CA SER A 73 -8.16 -16.30 -6.19
C SER A 73 -8.30 -14.86 -6.71
N TRP A 74 -8.63 -13.97 -5.77
CA TRP A 74 -8.81 -12.55 -5.99
C TRP A 74 -8.10 -11.76 -4.89
N VAL A 75 -7.17 -10.88 -5.25
CA VAL A 75 -6.41 -10.07 -4.31
C VAL A 75 -6.63 -8.59 -4.58
N LEU A 76 -7.06 -7.85 -3.56
CA LEU A 76 -7.10 -6.39 -3.56
C LEU A 76 -5.92 -5.86 -2.73
N VAL A 77 -5.13 -4.94 -3.30
CA VAL A 77 -4.10 -4.23 -2.54
C VAL A 77 -4.64 -2.86 -2.13
N THR A 78 -4.69 -2.61 -0.83
CA THR A 78 -5.14 -1.35 -0.21
C THR A 78 -4.00 -0.72 0.59
N GLY A 79 -4.28 -0.07 1.72
CA GLY A 79 -3.25 0.55 2.55
C GLY A 79 -3.54 0.52 4.04
N VAL A 80 -2.49 0.62 4.84
CA VAL A 80 -2.57 0.64 6.31
C VAL A 80 -3.25 1.89 6.88
N GLY A 81 -3.52 2.91 6.07
CA GLY A 81 -4.37 4.03 6.44
C GLY A 81 -5.82 3.65 6.78
N TYR A 82 -6.18 2.36 6.64
CA TYR A 82 -7.39 1.75 7.19
C TYR A 82 -7.44 1.88 8.72
N TYR A 83 -6.30 1.79 9.38
CA TYR A 83 -6.19 1.90 10.83
C TYR A 83 -6.10 3.36 11.28
N ARG A 84 -6.50 3.60 12.53
CA ARG A 84 -6.43 4.94 13.12
C ARG A 84 -4.96 5.38 13.27
N PRO A 85 -4.59 6.60 12.86
CA PRO A 85 -3.28 7.15 13.19
C PRO A 85 -3.08 7.16 14.71
N SER A 86 -1.97 6.57 15.17
CA SER A 86 -1.62 6.54 16.59
C SER A 86 -0.12 6.32 16.77
N PRO A 87 0.55 7.10 17.62
CA PRO A 87 1.95 6.85 17.95
C PRO A 87 2.14 5.66 18.92
N MET A 88 1.09 5.26 19.62
CA MET A 88 1.18 4.26 20.71
C MET A 88 0.52 2.93 20.40
N ALA A 89 -0.66 2.96 19.72
CA ALA A 89 -1.40 1.73 19.43
C ALA A 89 -0.72 0.93 18.33
N GLU A 90 -0.59 -0.39 18.54
CA GLU A 90 -0.17 -1.33 17.51
C GLU A 90 -1.39 -2.04 16.93
N TYR A 91 -1.40 -2.18 15.61
CA TYR A 91 -2.50 -2.77 14.86
C TYR A 91 -2.07 -4.06 14.17
N THR A 92 -2.93 -5.05 14.22
CA THR A 92 -2.85 -6.28 13.45
C THR A 92 -4.01 -6.36 12.46
N GLU A 93 -4.08 -7.39 11.66
CA GLU A 93 -5.15 -7.62 10.68
C GLU A 93 -6.54 -7.72 11.32
N GLU A 94 -6.60 -8.16 12.59
CA GLU A 94 -7.83 -8.27 13.40
C GLU A 94 -8.31 -6.93 13.95
N SER A 95 -7.46 -5.89 13.91
CA SER A 95 -7.80 -4.58 14.44
C SER A 95 -8.88 -3.90 13.61
N PRO A 96 -9.89 -3.28 14.25
CA PRO A 96 -10.99 -2.65 13.54
C PRO A 96 -10.54 -1.40 12.79
N GLY A 97 -11.15 -1.18 11.62
CA GLY A 97 -11.15 0.12 10.94
C GLY A 97 -12.14 1.09 11.56
N GLY A 98 -12.28 2.26 10.95
CA GLY A 98 -13.25 3.25 11.39
C GLY A 98 -13.26 4.50 10.53
N ASP A 99 -14.12 5.45 10.92
CA ASP A 99 -14.25 6.76 10.27
C ASP A 99 -13.37 7.80 11.01
N PHE A 100 -12.07 7.74 10.80
CA PHE A 100 -11.12 8.63 11.49
C PHE A 100 -10.77 9.87 10.64
N ASN A 101 -10.70 9.69 9.32
CA ASN A 101 -10.40 10.73 8.35
C ASN A 101 -10.86 10.29 6.94
N PHE A 102 -10.64 11.12 5.93
CA PHE A 102 -10.99 10.81 4.54
C PHE A 102 -10.41 9.46 4.07
N PHE A 103 -9.14 9.18 4.40
CA PHE A 103 -8.46 7.98 3.92
C PHE A 103 -8.99 6.71 4.58
N SER A 104 -9.25 6.72 5.88
CA SER A 104 -9.82 5.54 6.55
C SER A 104 -11.22 5.20 6.03
N ARG A 105 -12.06 6.21 5.75
CA ARG A 105 -13.36 6.03 5.07
C ARG A 105 -13.19 5.47 3.67
N LEU A 106 -12.27 6.04 2.88
CA LEU A 106 -11.99 5.57 1.53
C LEU A 106 -11.56 4.09 1.52
N LEU A 107 -10.62 3.71 2.40
CA LEU A 107 -10.09 2.36 2.46
C LEU A 107 -11.17 1.35 2.91
N SER A 108 -12.00 1.72 3.89
CA SER A 108 -13.15 0.90 4.31
C SER A 108 -14.15 0.69 3.16
N ALA A 109 -14.47 1.74 2.41
CA ALA A 109 -15.35 1.64 1.24
C ALA A 109 -14.72 0.83 0.11
N TRP A 110 -13.40 0.95 -0.09
CA TRP A 110 -12.66 0.22 -1.09
C TRP A 110 -12.62 -1.29 -0.80
N GLU A 111 -12.33 -1.69 0.43
CA GLU A 111 -12.37 -3.10 0.85
C GLU A 111 -13.78 -3.68 0.78
N ALA A 112 -14.81 -2.88 1.14
CA ALA A 112 -16.19 -3.31 0.99
C ALA A 112 -16.61 -3.55 -0.47
N ALA A 113 -16.07 -2.74 -1.40
CA ALA A 113 -16.33 -2.86 -2.83
C ALA A 113 -15.72 -4.12 -3.47
N ALA A 114 -14.71 -4.72 -2.83
CA ALA A 114 -14.04 -5.92 -3.32
C ALA A 114 -14.78 -7.23 -2.99
N LYS A 115 -15.77 -7.20 -2.10
CA LYS A 115 -16.47 -8.40 -1.64
C LYS A 115 -17.26 -9.06 -2.77
N ILE A 116 -16.99 -10.33 -3.00
CA ILE A 116 -17.70 -11.19 -3.93
C ILE A 116 -18.50 -12.21 -3.12
N PRO A 117 -19.75 -12.49 -3.47
CA PRO A 117 -20.57 -13.52 -2.79
C PRO A 117 -20.01 -14.94 -2.98
N GLY A 118 -20.18 -15.79 -1.97
CA GLY A 118 -19.79 -17.20 -2.01
C GLY A 118 -18.30 -17.44 -1.77
N ASP A 119 -17.90 -18.71 -1.80
CA ASP A 119 -16.56 -19.19 -1.47
C ASP A 119 -15.80 -19.77 -2.68
N SER A 120 -16.37 -19.66 -3.87
CA SER A 120 -15.80 -20.26 -5.10
C SER A 120 -14.53 -19.55 -5.55
N THR A 121 -14.39 -18.25 -5.24
CA THR A 121 -13.18 -17.46 -5.45
C THR A 121 -12.60 -17.08 -4.09
N ARG A 122 -11.39 -17.50 -3.81
CA ARG A 122 -10.69 -17.15 -2.57
C ARG A 122 -10.30 -15.68 -2.59
N GLN A 123 -10.67 -14.94 -1.54
CA GLN A 123 -10.51 -13.49 -1.47
C GLN A 123 -9.48 -13.11 -0.41
N ALA A 124 -8.52 -12.24 -0.78
CA ALA A 124 -7.59 -11.64 0.16
C ALA A 124 -7.46 -10.13 -0.08
N VAL A 125 -7.23 -9.39 1.00
CA VAL A 125 -6.92 -7.96 0.99
C VAL A 125 -5.52 -7.77 1.58
N VAL A 126 -4.63 -7.12 0.83
CA VAL A 126 -3.29 -6.78 1.31
C VAL A 126 -3.26 -5.30 1.67
N ARG A 127 -3.21 -4.97 2.95
CA ARG A 127 -3.06 -3.58 3.45
C ARG A 127 -1.58 -3.21 3.44
N SER A 128 -1.18 -2.48 2.42
CA SER A 128 0.23 -2.09 2.22
C SER A 128 0.63 -0.90 3.08
N GLY A 129 1.82 -0.97 3.68
CA GLY A 129 2.57 0.18 4.16
C GLY A 129 3.15 1.01 3.02
N VAL A 130 4.05 1.93 3.35
CA VAL A 130 4.81 2.71 2.37
C VAL A 130 5.73 1.78 1.59
N VAL A 131 5.50 1.68 0.28
CA VAL A 131 6.27 0.78 -0.58
C VAL A 131 7.60 1.41 -0.94
N LEU A 132 8.68 0.72 -0.58
CA LEU A 132 10.05 1.11 -0.87
C LEU A 132 10.58 0.30 -2.06
N GLY A 133 10.99 0.99 -3.13
CA GLY A 133 11.50 0.31 -4.33
C GLY A 133 12.26 1.23 -5.25
N LYS A 134 13.16 0.67 -6.08
CA LYS A 134 13.91 1.39 -7.11
C LYS A 134 12.96 1.94 -8.19
N GLY A 135 13.22 3.14 -8.64
CA GLY A 135 12.62 3.69 -9.86
C GLY A 135 11.17 4.16 -9.76
N GLY A 136 10.56 4.19 -8.56
CA GLY A 136 9.18 4.67 -8.43
C GLY A 136 8.70 4.92 -7.01
N GLY A 137 7.43 5.33 -6.87
CA GLY A 137 6.77 5.52 -5.59
C GLY A 137 7.33 6.67 -4.75
N ALA A 138 7.17 6.56 -3.44
CA ALA A 138 7.60 7.58 -2.48
C ALA A 138 9.13 7.79 -2.51
N ILE A 139 9.90 6.71 -2.63
CA ILE A 139 11.37 6.76 -2.63
C ILE A 139 11.92 7.61 -3.76
N SER A 140 11.42 7.49 -4.97
CA SER A 140 11.95 8.24 -6.12
C SER A 140 11.86 9.75 -5.93
N GLN A 141 10.83 10.23 -5.21
CA GLN A 141 10.68 11.65 -4.89
C GLN A 141 11.59 12.08 -3.73
N MET A 142 11.86 11.18 -2.80
CA MET A 142 12.69 11.47 -1.63
C MET A 142 14.20 11.37 -1.92
N LEU A 143 14.64 10.53 -2.85
CA LEU A 143 16.08 10.30 -3.12
C LEU A 143 16.83 11.56 -3.51
N TRP A 144 16.25 12.47 -4.30
CA TRP A 144 16.95 13.67 -4.75
C TRP A 144 17.40 14.60 -3.62
N PRO A 145 16.51 15.03 -2.70
CA PRO A 145 16.96 15.81 -1.53
C PRO A 145 18.02 15.09 -0.71
N PHE A 146 17.87 13.78 -0.48
CA PHE A 146 18.82 13.00 0.31
C PHE A 146 20.18 12.89 -0.38
N ARG A 147 20.24 12.66 -1.69
CA ARG A 147 21.50 12.65 -2.46
C ARG A 147 22.25 13.98 -2.46
N LEU A 148 21.53 15.07 -2.27
CA LEU A 148 22.11 16.42 -2.15
C LEU A 148 22.50 16.77 -0.69
N GLY A 149 22.35 15.86 0.28
CA GLY A 149 22.60 16.12 1.69
C GLY A 149 21.55 17.04 2.34
N LEU A 150 20.41 17.26 1.66
CA LEU A 150 19.29 18.09 2.12
C LEU A 150 18.14 17.27 2.71
N GLY A 151 18.37 15.98 2.93
CA GLY A 151 17.39 15.05 3.49
C GLY A 151 17.21 15.21 4.99
N GLY A 152 16.05 14.82 5.48
CA GLY A 152 15.74 14.78 6.90
C GLY A 152 14.35 14.26 7.19
N ALA A 153 14.02 14.17 8.47
CA ALA A 153 12.72 13.74 8.93
C ALA A 153 11.60 14.70 8.50
N VAL A 154 10.40 14.19 8.34
CA VAL A 154 9.20 14.98 8.04
C VAL A 154 8.48 15.33 9.34
N GLY A 155 8.21 16.60 9.57
CA GLY A 155 7.56 17.09 10.79
C GLY A 155 8.40 16.84 12.03
N SER A 156 7.84 16.19 13.05
CA SER A 156 8.55 15.78 14.26
C SER A 156 9.47 14.57 14.03
N GLY A 157 9.24 13.80 13.00
CA GLY A 157 9.93 12.53 12.77
C GLY A 157 9.48 11.38 13.69
N LEU A 158 8.67 11.66 14.72
CA LEU A 158 8.27 10.67 15.73
C LEU A 158 7.09 9.78 15.29
N GLN A 159 6.42 10.15 14.20
CA GLN A 159 5.30 9.36 13.67
C GLN A 159 5.79 8.00 13.17
N PRO A 160 5.02 6.92 13.43
CA PRO A 160 5.31 5.60 12.90
C PRO A 160 5.40 5.62 11.37
N PHE A 161 6.33 4.85 10.84
CA PHE A 161 6.57 4.74 9.40
C PHE A 161 6.40 3.27 8.97
N PRO A 162 5.17 2.80 8.76
CA PRO A 162 4.92 1.44 8.28
C PRO A 162 5.40 1.31 6.83
N TRP A 163 6.37 0.44 6.58
CA TRP A 163 7.00 0.28 5.29
C TRP A 163 7.08 -1.20 4.86
N ILE A 164 7.23 -1.41 3.56
CA ILE A 164 7.53 -2.72 2.96
C ILE A 164 8.42 -2.54 1.74
N HIS A 165 9.35 -3.45 1.51
CA HIS A 165 10.10 -3.49 0.26
C HIS A 165 9.18 -3.98 -0.89
N ILE A 166 9.36 -3.43 -2.10
CA ILE A 166 8.51 -3.77 -3.27
C ILE A 166 8.52 -5.27 -3.60
N ARG A 167 9.66 -5.95 -3.43
CA ARG A 167 9.77 -7.40 -3.67
C ARG A 167 8.97 -8.20 -2.64
N ASP A 168 8.94 -7.76 -1.39
CA ASP A 168 8.14 -8.40 -0.36
C ASP A 168 6.65 -8.13 -0.58
N LEU A 169 6.26 -6.92 -0.99
CA LEU A 169 4.86 -6.66 -1.33
C LEU A 169 4.40 -7.56 -2.48
N ALA A 170 5.19 -7.66 -3.55
CA ALA A 170 4.90 -8.57 -4.65
C ALA A 170 4.86 -10.02 -4.18
N GLY A 171 5.80 -10.42 -3.32
CA GLY A 171 5.83 -11.75 -2.71
C GLY A 171 4.60 -12.07 -1.88
N VAL A 172 4.12 -11.13 -1.04
CA VAL A 172 2.88 -11.30 -0.25
C VAL A 172 1.66 -11.45 -1.17
N VAL A 173 1.59 -10.68 -2.27
CA VAL A 173 0.52 -10.81 -3.26
C VAL A 173 0.56 -12.19 -3.93
N CYS A 174 1.73 -12.64 -4.40
CA CYS A 174 1.90 -13.98 -4.99
C CYS A 174 1.56 -15.08 -3.98
N HIS A 175 2.02 -14.96 -2.74
CA HIS A 175 1.70 -15.89 -1.67
C HIS A 175 0.18 -15.97 -1.43
N ALA A 176 -0.52 -14.84 -1.42
CA ALA A 176 -1.98 -14.80 -1.29
C ALA A 176 -2.70 -15.42 -2.51
N LEU A 177 -2.12 -15.36 -3.70
CA LEU A 177 -2.67 -15.98 -4.92
C LEU A 177 -2.46 -17.49 -4.94
N GLU A 178 -1.30 -17.98 -4.52
CA GLU A 178 -0.85 -19.35 -4.72
C GLU A 178 -1.17 -20.29 -3.55
N THR A 179 -1.25 -19.76 -2.32
CA THR A 179 -1.44 -20.55 -1.11
C THR A 179 -2.92 -20.73 -0.79
N GLU A 180 -3.45 -21.95 -0.91
CA GLU A 180 -4.89 -22.27 -0.76
C GLU A 180 -5.48 -21.84 0.59
N GLY A 181 -4.72 -21.91 1.67
CA GLY A 181 -5.15 -21.54 3.02
C GLY A 181 -5.22 -20.03 3.27
N VAL A 182 -4.61 -19.21 2.41
CA VAL A 182 -4.52 -17.76 2.62
C VAL A 182 -5.76 -17.05 2.11
N ARG A 183 -6.49 -16.43 3.04
CA ARG A 183 -7.71 -15.65 2.79
C ARG A 183 -7.87 -14.54 3.82
N GLY A 184 -8.76 -13.60 3.57
CA GLY A 184 -9.02 -12.48 4.48
C GLY A 184 -7.98 -11.37 4.35
N VAL A 185 -7.56 -10.78 5.46
CA VAL A 185 -6.66 -9.61 5.46
C VAL A 185 -5.23 -10.03 5.77
N LEU A 186 -4.28 -9.46 5.02
CA LEU A 186 -2.85 -9.51 5.26
C LEU A 186 -2.30 -8.09 5.38
N ASN A 187 -1.48 -7.82 6.39
CA ASN A 187 -0.74 -6.57 6.46
C ASN A 187 0.56 -6.67 5.64
N GLY A 188 0.60 -5.97 4.52
CA GLY A 188 1.77 -5.82 3.68
C GLY A 188 2.75 -4.80 4.26
N VAL A 189 3.34 -5.11 5.39
CA VAL A 189 4.36 -4.30 6.08
C VAL A 189 5.52 -5.19 6.50
N SER A 190 6.74 -4.64 6.57
CA SER A 190 7.89 -5.38 7.08
C SER A 190 7.73 -5.68 8.58
N PRO A 191 8.22 -6.84 9.08
CA PRO A 191 8.17 -7.15 10.51
C PRO A 191 8.81 -6.08 11.41
N ALA A 192 9.90 -5.44 10.95
CA ALA A 192 10.56 -4.37 11.70
C ALA A 192 9.82 -3.02 11.63
N SER A 193 8.79 -2.88 10.80
CA SER A 193 8.15 -1.58 10.56
C SER A 193 7.38 -1.06 11.77
N SER A 194 6.89 -1.93 12.65
CA SER A 194 6.15 -1.54 13.86
C SER A 194 7.00 -0.71 14.83
N GLY A 195 8.33 -0.88 14.82
CA GLY A 195 9.28 -0.10 15.61
C GLY A 195 9.94 1.06 14.87
N THR A 196 9.66 1.26 13.59
CA THR A 196 10.30 2.28 12.74
C THR A 196 9.53 3.59 12.79
N SER A 197 10.19 4.68 13.13
CA SER A 197 9.68 6.04 13.00
C SER A 197 10.12 6.67 11.67
N ASN A 198 9.53 7.80 11.31
CA ASN A 198 9.96 8.57 10.13
C ASN A 198 11.40 9.11 10.31
N ALA A 199 11.82 9.43 11.51
CA ALA A 199 13.20 9.86 11.80
C ALA A 199 14.18 8.70 11.59
N ASP A 200 13.87 7.48 12.06
CA ASP A 200 14.67 6.28 11.81
C ASP A 200 14.81 6.01 10.31
N PHE A 201 13.69 6.08 9.57
CA PHE A 201 13.73 5.94 8.12
C PHE A 201 14.62 6.98 7.44
N ALA A 202 14.51 8.26 7.84
CA ALA A 202 15.33 9.32 7.27
C ALA A 202 16.82 9.09 7.57
N GLN A 203 17.16 8.74 8.81
CA GLN A 203 18.54 8.45 9.23
C GLN A 203 19.14 7.27 8.46
N GLU A 204 18.41 6.16 8.35
CA GLU A 204 18.87 4.98 7.62
C GLU A 204 19.02 5.25 6.12
N LEU A 205 18.10 6.02 5.50
CA LEU A 205 18.23 6.41 4.09
C LEU A 205 19.45 7.30 3.86
N GLY A 206 19.69 8.27 4.74
CA GLY A 206 20.89 9.11 4.69
C GLY A 206 22.17 8.28 4.84
N SER A 207 22.19 7.37 5.81
CA SER A 207 23.32 6.45 6.03
C SER A 207 23.60 5.58 4.80
N ALA A 208 22.56 5.01 4.18
CA ALA A 208 22.68 4.21 2.97
C ALA A 208 23.23 5.00 1.76
N LEU A 209 22.96 6.31 1.71
CA LEU A 209 23.47 7.23 0.67
C LEU A 209 24.79 7.88 1.02
N GLY A 210 25.32 7.71 2.25
CA GLY A 210 26.53 8.37 2.73
C GLY A 210 26.37 9.87 3.00
N HIS A 211 25.17 10.34 3.28
CA HIS A 211 24.85 11.74 3.52
C HIS A 211 24.20 11.98 4.90
N PRO A 212 24.50 13.12 5.57
CA PRO A 212 23.82 13.48 6.81
C PRO A 212 22.36 13.87 6.56
N THR A 213 21.52 13.71 7.59
CA THR A 213 20.08 14.01 7.55
C THR A 213 19.73 15.14 8.53
N LEU A 214 20.25 16.32 8.26
CA LEU A 214 20.22 17.45 9.20
C LEU A 214 19.05 18.43 8.97
N LEU A 215 18.35 18.33 7.83
CA LEU A 215 17.35 19.31 7.42
C LEU A 215 15.93 18.72 7.47
N PRO A 216 15.23 18.78 8.62
CA PRO A 216 13.87 18.29 8.69
C PRO A 216 12.91 19.13 7.83
N LEU A 217 11.99 18.46 7.14
CA LEU A 217 10.92 19.14 6.43
C LEU A 217 9.81 19.56 7.41
N PRO A 218 9.62 20.86 7.67
CA PRO A 218 8.70 21.30 8.70
C PRO A 218 7.24 21.00 8.35
N SER A 219 6.43 20.68 9.36
CA SER A 219 5.01 20.31 9.18
C SER A 219 4.18 21.37 8.46
N TRP A 220 4.49 22.65 8.62
CA TRP A 220 3.78 23.73 7.93
C TRP A 220 4.03 23.67 6.42
N ALA A 221 5.25 23.37 5.97
CA ALA A 221 5.57 23.25 4.55
C ALA A 221 4.86 22.04 3.90
N VAL A 222 4.77 20.92 4.63
CA VAL A 222 4.00 19.75 4.17
C VAL A 222 2.51 20.10 4.00
N ARG A 223 1.94 20.83 4.96
CA ARG A 223 0.53 21.26 4.88
C ARG A 223 0.28 22.28 3.77
N ASP A 224 1.24 23.15 3.51
CA ASP A 224 1.13 24.12 2.41
C ASP A 224 1.12 23.44 1.04
N VAL A 225 2.04 22.49 0.81
CA VAL A 225 2.17 21.78 -0.47
C VAL A 225 1.02 20.79 -0.71
N PHE A 226 0.64 20.01 0.30
CA PHE A 226 -0.31 18.91 0.12
C PHE A 226 -1.72 19.23 0.62
N GLY A 227 -1.91 20.31 1.38
CA GLY A 227 -3.14 20.59 2.11
C GLY A 227 -3.27 19.75 3.39
N ALA A 228 -4.08 20.22 4.34
CA ALA A 228 -4.17 19.61 5.67
C ALA A 228 -4.57 18.12 5.63
N GLU A 229 -5.49 17.74 4.74
CA GLU A 229 -6.04 16.39 4.68
C GLU A 229 -5.02 15.36 4.12
N ARG A 230 -4.28 15.69 3.04
CA ARG A 230 -3.23 14.81 2.52
C ARG A 230 -1.99 14.80 3.42
N ALA A 231 -1.71 15.90 4.10
CA ALA A 231 -0.58 16.01 5.02
C ALA A 231 -0.65 14.98 6.16
N VAL A 232 -1.83 14.51 6.54
CA VAL A 232 -2.02 13.42 7.52
C VAL A 232 -1.23 12.17 7.13
N MET A 233 -1.19 11.81 5.84
CA MET A 233 -0.44 10.64 5.35
C MET A 233 1.07 10.73 5.57
N LEU A 234 1.60 11.93 5.75
CA LEU A 234 3.04 12.20 5.92
C LEU A 234 3.40 12.57 7.36
N LEU A 235 2.49 13.22 8.07
CA LEU A 235 2.71 13.75 9.42
C LEU A 235 2.19 12.84 10.53
N GLU A 236 1.36 11.88 10.19
CA GLU A 236 0.82 10.89 11.11
C GLU A 236 1.16 9.48 10.60
N GLY A 237 1.00 8.47 11.45
CA GLY A 237 1.31 7.10 11.06
C GLY A 237 0.63 6.09 11.96
N GLN A 238 0.72 4.83 11.57
CA GLN A 238 0.19 3.68 12.29
C GLN A 238 1.32 2.69 12.59
N ARG A 239 1.39 2.19 13.81
CA ARG A 239 2.24 1.03 14.13
C ARG A 239 1.48 -0.23 13.73
N VAL A 240 1.98 -0.91 12.70
CA VAL A 240 1.28 -2.06 12.10
C VAL A 240 2.21 -3.26 12.13
N ALA A 241 1.71 -4.38 12.61
CA ALA A 241 2.39 -5.67 12.61
C ALA A 241 1.77 -6.61 11.56
N PRO A 242 2.59 -7.39 10.82
CA PRO A 242 2.12 -8.35 9.81
C PRO A 242 1.84 -9.72 10.46
N LYS A 243 0.94 -9.78 11.46
CA LYS A 243 0.69 -10.99 12.25
C LYS A 243 0.18 -12.14 11.37
N CYS A 244 -0.96 -11.94 10.70
CA CYS A 244 -1.53 -12.98 9.84
C CYS A 244 -0.63 -13.28 8.63
N THR A 245 0.09 -12.28 8.12
CA THR A 245 1.05 -12.48 7.02
C THR A 245 2.16 -13.45 7.43
N LEU A 246 2.74 -13.30 8.63
CA LEU A 246 3.74 -14.21 9.17
C LEU A 246 3.15 -15.59 9.50
N GLU A 247 1.98 -15.63 10.15
CA GLU A 247 1.28 -16.87 10.49
C GLU A 247 0.85 -17.66 9.24
N SER A 248 0.64 -17.00 8.10
CA SER A 248 0.39 -17.66 6.81
C SER A 248 1.60 -18.38 6.21
N GLY A 249 2.78 -18.22 6.81
CA GLY A 249 4.03 -18.83 6.37
C GLY A 249 4.82 -18.00 5.36
N TYR A 250 4.47 -16.73 5.13
CA TYR A 250 5.27 -15.86 4.27
C TYR A 250 6.62 -15.51 4.91
N CYS A 251 7.70 -15.69 4.15
CA CYS A 251 9.06 -15.36 4.56
C CYS A 251 9.53 -14.07 3.88
N PHE A 252 9.76 -13.01 4.66
CA PHE A 252 10.23 -11.73 4.14
C PHE A 252 11.69 -11.80 3.66
N VAL A 253 11.97 -11.26 2.48
CA VAL A 253 13.32 -11.12 1.93
C VAL A 253 14.05 -9.94 2.57
N TYR A 254 13.31 -8.85 2.85
CA TYR A 254 13.82 -7.64 3.48
C TYR A 254 13.10 -7.34 4.80
N PRO A 255 13.38 -8.12 5.87
CA PRO A 255 12.67 -7.97 7.14
C PRO A 255 13.09 -6.74 7.94
N ASN A 256 14.20 -6.08 7.59
CA ASN A 256 14.73 -4.89 8.27
C ASN A 256 15.06 -3.75 7.29
N LEU A 257 15.01 -2.53 7.79
CA LEU A 257 15.13 -1.32 6.99
C LEU A 257 16.52 -1.15 6.34
N PRO A 258 17.65 -1.39 7.03
CA PRO A 258 18.98 -1.26 6.41
C PRO A 258 19.15 -2.12 5.16
N SER A 259 18.76 -3.41 5.21
CA SER A 259 18.88 -4.31 4.06
C SER A 259 17.99 -3.88 2.89
N ALA A 260 16.78 -3.40 3.18
CA ALA A 260 15.86 -2.88 2.17
C ALA A 260 16.42 -1.63 1.48
N LEU A 261 16.92 -0.68 2.25
CA LEU A 261 17.47 0.56 1.70
C LEU A 261 18.77 0.33 0.94
N GLN A 262 19.62 -0.57 1.40
CA GLN A 262 20.84 -0.93 0.67
C GLN A 262 20.55 -1.49 -0.73
N ASP A 263 19.55 -2.37 -0.88
CA ASP A 263 19.09 -2.84 -2.20
C ASP A 263 18.57 -1.70 -3.07
N ILE A 264 17.88 -0.73 -2.49
CA ILE A 264 17.23 0.37 -3.23
C ILE A 264 18.24 1.38 -3.76
N VAL A 265 19.30 1.68 -2.99
CA VAL A 265 20.26 2.72 -3.36
C VAL A 265 21.46 2.19 -4.16
N SER A 266 21.72 0.88 -4.10
CA SER A 266 22.72 0.18 -4.94
C SER A 266 22.23 0.07 -6.39
#